data_32e6a8d7dce6fbec879d1b05a76ca7db
#
_entry.id   32e6a8d7dce6fbec879d1b05a76ca7db
#
_cell.length_a   1.000
_cell.length_b   1.000
_cell.length_c   1.000
_cell.angle_alpha   90.00
_cell.angle_beta   90.00
_cell.angle_gamma   90.00
#
_symmetry.space_group_name_H-M   'P 1'
#
loop_
_entity.id
_entity.type
_entity.pdbx_description
1 polymer ?
#
loop_
_entity_poly.entity_id
_entity_poly.type
_entity_poly.pdbx_seq_one_letter_code
_entity_poly.pdbx_strand_id
1 'polypeptide(L)'
;MPWLLLLLGMDCAFILLLWLADIQALLALSSAIVLGTIILFSAVLTAVCLRDNRRQKAFLAFLNSPEDYPEQQLLRLSGAAESDMIRLLGAALRQNQQEYQLLKGRIYDYEDYVEAWAHEIKTPVSLLTMLLDNRRDDIPEHERRKLDYIRNRIQESVNQMLFYARLKSARKDYLLEAVLLSECMEDVLEDYRPLLEEKGFLINMDICDSVVFSDRRSLHFLLSQVISNCVKYCRDDIRPELSLSFIREGIYDSLTIRDNGTGVRSSDLPYIFEKGFTGDSGAGRKKATGMGLYLAKEIADDLKLLLEADSRWGKGFV
;
A
#
# COMPACT_ATOMS: atom_id res chain seq x y z
N MET A 1 -19.69 19.92 42.91
CA MET A 1 -21.15 20.05 43.13
C MET A 1 -21.55 20.40 44.55
N PRO A 2 -20.92 19.97 45.70
CA PRO A 2 -21.38 20.31 47.08
C PRO A 2 -21.35 21.82 47.39
N TRP A 3 -20.38 22.58 46.80
CA TRP A 3 -20.26 24.01 46.99
C TRP A 3 -21.44 24.83 46.49
N LEU A 4 -22.15 24.32 45.43
CA LEU A 4 -23.30 24.98 44.85
C LEU A 4 -24.50 24.90 45.77
N LEU A 5 -24.70 23.77 46.47
CA LEU A 5 -25.73 23.60 47.44
C LEU A 5 -25.48 24.46 48.70
N LEU A 6 -24.21 24.62 49.05
CA LEU A 6 -23.81 25.43 50.21
C LEU A 6 -24.04 26.95 49.93
N LEU A 7 -23.66 27.40 48.71
CA LEU A 7 -23.96 28.79 48.26
C LEU A 7 -25.48 29.07 48.23
N LEU A 8 -26.24 28.19 47.63
CA LEU A 8 -27.68 28.31 47.54
C LEU A 8 -28.35 28.30 48.93
N GLY A 9 -27.82 27.48 49.84
CA GLY A 9 -28.26 27.44 51.22
C GLY A 9 -27.94 28.74 52.00
N MET A 10 -26.79 29.33 51.77
CA MET A 10 -26.39 30.62 52.33
C MET A 10 -27.29 31.78 51.80
N ASP A 11 -27.55 31.79 50.50
CA ASP A 11 -28.44 32.80 49.88
C ASP A 11 -29.86 32.71 50.43
N CYS A 12 -30.39 31.49 50.59
CA CYS A 12 -31.69 31.29 51.19
C CYS A 12 -31.76 31.73 52.64
N ALA A 13 -30.72 31.45 53.44
CA ALA A 13 -30.62 31.90 54.82
C ALA A 13 -30.52 33.44 54.94
N PHE A 14 -29.77 34.07 54.06
CA PHE A 14 -29.63 35.53 54.00
C PHE A 14 -30.93 36.21 53.57
N ILE A 15 -31.64 35.68 52.61
CA ILE A 15 -32.96 36.17 52.18
C ILE A 15 -33.98 36.05 53.32
N LEU A 16 -33.97 34.93 54.06
CA LEU A 16 -34.84 34.71 55.22
C LEU A 16 -34.56 35.69 56.36
N LEU A 17 -33.29 35.99 56.64
CA LEU A 17 -32.87 37.01 57.63
C LEU A 17 -33.32 38.43 57.25
N LEU A 18 -33.22 38.78 55.97
CA LEU A 18 -33.68 40.06 55.44
C LEU A 18 -35.21 40.20 55.49
N TRP A 19 -35.94 39.08 55.21
CA TRP A 19 -37.40 39.08 55.34
C TRP A 19 -37.89 39.34 56.77
N LEU A 20 -37.14 38.92 57.77
CA LEU A 20 -37.40 39.20 59.19
C LEU A 20 -37.07 40.64 59.59
N ALA A 21 -36.21 41.33 58.90
CA ALA A 21 -35.71 42.68 59.27
C ALA A 21 -36.50 43.83 58.62
N ASP A 22 -36.72 43.84 57.29
CA ASP A 22 -37.45 44.90 56.61
C ASP A 22 -37.96 44.44 55.24
N ILE A 23 -39.31 44.45 55.04
CA ILE A 23 -39.97 44.01 53.82
C ILE A 23 -39.67 44.91 52.60
N GLN A 24 -39.42 46.19 52.77
CA GLN A 24 -39.17 47.11 51.66
C GLN A 24 -37.75 46.96 51.08
N ALA A 25 -36.80 46.63 51.89
CA ALA A 25 -35.41 46.36 51.48
C ALA A 25 -35.22 44.94 50.91
N LEU A 26 -36.13 44.02 51.22
CA LEU A 26 -36.04 42.61 50.86
C LEU A 26 -35.87 42.38 49.33
N LEU A 27 -36.69 43.01 48.51
CA LEU A 27 -36.66 42.80 47.05
C LEU A 27 -35.39 43.35 46.42
N ALA A 28 -34.88 44.46 46.84
CA ALA A 28 -33.65 45.05 46.29
C ALA A 28 -32.38 44.26 46.70
N LEU A 29 -32.30 43.86 47.97
CA LEU A 29 -31.16 43.10 48.46
C LEU A 29 -31.16 41.67 47.98
N SER A 30 -32.29 40.97 47.94
CA SER A 30 -32.40 39.62 47.43
C SER A 30 -32.07 39.53 45.94
N SER A 31 -32.52 40.48 45.10
CA SER A 31 -32.14 40.55 43.71
C SER A 31 -30.63 40.81 43.49
N ALA A 32 -30.02 41.61 44.30
CA ALA A 32 -28.57 41.90 44.26
C ALA A 32 -27.75 40.64 44.63
N ILE A 33 -28.18 39.88 45.66
CA ILE A 33 -27.51 38.65 46.10
C ILE A 33 -27.63 37.59 45.01
N VAL A 34 -28.86 37.36 44.44
CA VAL A 34 -29.06 36.38 43.37
C VAL A 34 -28.24 36.78 42.12
N LEU A 35 -28.19 38.03 41.76
CA LEU A 35 -27.37 38.51 40.65
C LEU A 35 -25.88 38.29 40.90
N GLY A 36 -25.39 38.57 42.12
CA GLY A 36 -24.02 38.34 42.50
C GLY A 36 -23.59 36.86 42.43
N THR A 37 -24.47 35.95 42.89
CA THR A 37 -24.22 34.52 42.82
C THR A 37 -24.21 33.97 41.37
N ILE A 38 -25.10 34.48 40.52
CA ILE A 38 -25.11 34.14 39.09
C ILE A 38 -23.80 34.57 38.40
N ILE A 39 -23.37 35.81 38.68
CA ILE A 39 -22.07 36.32 38.14
C ILE A 39 -20.88 35.50 38.62
N LEU A 40 -20.86 35.20 39.92
CA LEU A 40 -19.78 34.38 40.49
C LEU A 40 -19.75 32.98 39.90
N PHE A 41 -20.93 32.36 39.79
CA PHE A 41 -21.06 31.01 39.17
C PHE A 41 -20.64 31.03 37.71
N SER A 42 -21.08 32.01 36.93
CA SER A 42 -20.66 32.15 35.53
C SER A 42 -19.15 32.35 35.38
N ALA A 43 -18.53 33.14 36.27
CA ALA A 43 -17.08 33.34 36.27
C ALA A 43 -16.31 32.06 36.60
N VAL A 44 -16.78 31.28 37.59
CA VAL A 44 -16.20 29.99 37.93
C VAL A 44 -16.36 28.98 36.80
N LEU A 45 -17.55 28.93 36.21
CA LEU A 45 -17.83 28.01 35.09
C LEU A 45 -16.94 28.31 33.89
N THR A 46 -16.83 29.59 33.51
CA THR A 46 -15.94 30.01 32.42
C THR A 46 -14.45 29.69 32.72
N ALA A 47 -14.00 29.90 33.95
CA ALA A 47 -12.63 29.57 34.36
C ALA A 47 -12.35 28.06 34.27
N VAL A 48 -13.31 27.22 34.68
CA VAL A 48 -13.20 25.75 34.55
C VAL A 48 -13.19 25.32 33.07
N CYS A 49 -14.10 25.84 32.26
CA CYS A 49 -14.15 25.53 30.83
C CYS A 49 -12.87 25.94 30.08
N LEU A 50 -12.33 27.12 30.41
CA LEU A 50 -11.09 27.57 29.80
C LEU A 50 -9.89 26.71 30.24
N ARG A 51 -9.86 26.25 31.49
CA ARG A 51 -8.84 25.34 32.01
C ARG A 51 -8.91 23.99 31.31
N ASP A 52 -10.12 23.41 31.17
CA ASP A 52 -10.32 22.11 30.51
C ASP A 52 -9.95 22.17 29.03
N ASN A 53 -10.32 23.25 28.34
CA ASN A 53 -9.95 23.43 26.94
C ASN A 53 -8.43 23.57 26.73
N ARG A 54 -7.73 24.28 27.63
CA ARG A 54 -6.24 24.34 27.61
C ARG A 54 -5.62 22.97 27.85
N ARG A 55 -6.18 22.20 28.78
CA ARG A 55 -5.73 20.85 29.11
C ARG A 55 -5.93 19.90 27.93
N GLN A 56 -7.08 19.93 27.28
CA GLN A 56 -7.34 19.14 26.08
C GLN A 56 -6.37 19.45 24.94
N LYS A 57 -6.12 20.75 24.68
CA LYS A 57 -5.15 21.16 23.66
C LYS A 57 -3.73 20.68 23.98
N ALA A 58 -3.31 20.78 25.23
CA ALA A 58 -2.00 20.30 25.67
C ALA A 58 -1.89 18.77 25.54
N PHE A 59 -2.96 18.04 25.86
CA PHE A 59 -3.00 16.58 25.71
C PHE A 59 -2.94 16.14 24.25
N LEU A 60 -3.67 16.80 23.34
CA LEU A 60 -3.59 16.50 21.91
C LEU A 60 -2.22 16.83 21.33
N ALA A 61 -1.61 17.94 21.76
CA ALA A 61 -0.25 18.29 21.35
C ALA A 61 0.77 17.24 21.81
N PHE A 62 0.65 16.76 23.05
CA PHE A 62 1.48 15.70 23.59
C PHE A 62 1.30 14.35 22.84
N LEU A 63 0.07 13.97 22.49
CA LEU A 63 -0.17 12.73 21.72
C LEU A 63 0.42 12.78 20.31
N ASN A 64 0.34 13.95 19.66
CA ASN A 64 0.85 14.12 18.31
C ASN A 64 2.39 14.22 18.26
N SER A 65 3.00 14.75 19.31
CA SER A 65 4.45 14.93 19.44
C SER A 65 4.84 14.69 20.89
N PRO A 66 5.16 13.45 21.30
CA PRO A 66 5.48 13.09 22.68
C PRO A 66 6.90 13.51 23.07
N GLU A 67 7.25 14.76 22.78
CA GLU A 67 8.52 15.39 23.14
C GLU A 67 8.47 15.99 24.55
N ASP A 68 9.63 16.39 25.08
CA ASP A 68 9.75 16.91 26.44
C ASP A 68 8.92 18.18 26.71
N TYR A 69 8.78 19.06 25.70
CA TYR A 69 8.06 20.31 25.87
C TYR A 69 6.53 20.12 26.00
N PRO A 70 5.84 19.41 25.11
CA PRO A 70 4.41 19.11 25.29
C PRO A 70 4.11 18.30 26.57
N GLU A 71 5.00 17.37 26.94
CA GLU A 71 4.87 16.61 28.19
C GLU A 71 4.92 17.52 29.42
N GLN A 72 5.91 18.39 29.50
CA GLN A 72 6.03 19.35 30.62
C GLN A 72 4.85 20.33 30.69
N GLN A 73 4.35 20.76 29.54
CA GLN A 73 3.18 21.65 29.49
C GLN A 73 1.92 20.93 30.02
N LEU A 74 1.73 19.67 29.67
CA LEU A 74 0.64 18.87 30.18
C LEU A 74 0.76 18.58 31.66
N LEU A 75 1.98 18.26 32.16
CA LEU A 75 2.26 18.03 33.57
C LEU A 75 1.94 19.25 34.45
N ARG A 76 2.20 20.47 33.97
CA ARG A 76 1.85 21.72 34.66
C ARG A 76 0.34 21.94 34.83
N LEU A 77 -0.45 21.40 33.92
CA LEU A 77 -1.93 21.52 33.90
C LEU A 77 -2.63 20.35 34.60
N SER A 78 -1.88 19.31 34.96
CA SER A 78 -2.39 18.05 35.54
C SER A 78 -2.07 17.99 37.06
N GLY A 79 -2.85 17.16 37.76
CA GLY A 79 -2.63 16.90 39.19
C GLY A 79 -1.53 15.89 39.45
N ALA A 80 -1.05 15.81 40.69
CA ALA A 80 0.02 14.89 41.11
C ALA A 80 -0.30 13.42 40.79
N ALA A 81 -1.55 13.00 40.98
CA ALA A 81 -2.00 11.62 40.70
C ALA A 81 -1.96 11.25 39.19
N GLU A 82 -2.04 12.24 38.30
CA GLU A 82 -2.03 12.03 36.85
C GLU A 82 -0.60 12.13 36.26
N SER A 83 0.31 12.78 36.99
CA SER A 83 1.67 13.05 36.52
C SER A 83 2.46 11.77 36.22
N ASP A 84 2.33 10.75 37.05
CA ASP A 84 3.01 9.47 36.85
C ASP A 84 2.47 8.73 35.62
N MET A 85 1.16 8.77 35.41
CA MET A 85 0.52 8.18 34.22
C MET A 85 0.95 8.90 32.94
N ILE A 86 1.03 10.23 32.96
CA ILE A 86 1.48 11.00 31.79
C ILE A 86 2.93 10.66 31.45
N ARG A 87 3.82 10.53 32.42
CA ARG A 87 5.23 10.15 32.22
C ARG A 87 5.35 8.73 31.65
N LEU A 88 4.59 7.76 32.19
CA LEU A 88 4.57 6.40 31.67
C LEU A 88 4.05 6.35 30.24
N LEU A 89 2.99 7.08 29.94
CA LEU A 89 2.44 7.19 28.59
C LEU A 89 3.46 7.84 27.64
N GLY A 90 4.12 8.92 28.06
CA GLY A 90 5.18 9.58 27.29
C GLY A 90 6.36 8.67 26.98
N ALA A 91 6.80 7.89 27.96
CA ALA A 91 7.86 6.91 27.76
C ALA A 91 7.45 5.83 26.76
N ALA A 92 6.23 5.27 26.88
CA ALA A 92 5.71 4.26 25.95
C ALA A 92 5.52 4.80 24.53
N LEU A 93 5.02 6.03 24.37
CA LEU A 93 4.87 6.67 23.05
C LEU A 93 6.24 6.92 22.39
N ARG A 94 7.22 7.41 23.12
CA ARG A 94 8.59 7.62 22.62
C ARG A 94 9.25 6.31 22.21
N GLN A 95 9.12 5.27 23.04
CA GLN A 95 9.63 3.94 22.71
C GLN A 95 9.01 3.40 21.43
N ASN A 96 7.69 3.46 21.30
CA ASN A 96 6.97 3.00 20.10
C ASN A 96 7.40 3.81 18.86
N GLN A 97 7.57 5.13 18.99
CA GLN A 97 8.04 5.98 17.91
C GLN A 97 9.48 5.64 17.50
N GLN A 98 10.37 5.36 18.46
CA GLN A 98 11.75 4.91 18.18
C GLN A 98 11.75 3.55 17.47
N GLU A 99 10.98 2.57 17.94
CA GLU A 99 10.85 1.26 17.29
C GLU A 99 10.31 1.39 15.86
N TYR A 100 9.30 2.24 15.67
CA TYR A 100 8.76 2.52 14.33
C TYR A 100 9.81 3.15 13.41
N GLN A 101 10.60 4.10 13.88
CA GLN A 101 11.67 4.73 13.09
C GLN A 101 12.79 3.73 12.76
N LEU A 102 13.16 2.86 13.71
CA LEU A 102 14.15 1.79 13.48
C LEU A 102 13.66 0.78 12.45
N LEU A 103 12.39 0.34 12.54
CA LEU A 103 11.80 -0.56 11.56
C LEU A 103 11.74 0.08 10.17
N LYS A 104 11.35 1.35 10.12
CA LYS A 104 11.31 2.11 8.88
C LYS A 104 12.71 2.28 8.26
N GLY A 105 13.72 2.57 9.07
CA GLY A 105 15.13 2.60 8.63
C GLY A 105 15.59 1.28 8.04
N ARG A 106 15.31 0.15 8.70
CA ARG A 106 15.66 -1.19 8.19
C ARG A 106 14.99 -1.52 6.85
N ILE A 107 13.74 -1.04 6.65
CA ILE A 107 13.05 -1.24 5.36
C ILE A 107 13.78 -0.47 4.26
N TYR A 108 14.16 0.79 4.49
CA TYR A 108 14.93 1.57 3.52
C TYR A 108 16.30 0.96 3.21
N ASP A 109 17.04 0.55 4.25
CA ASP A 109 18.34 -0.11 4.05
C ASP A 109 18.20 -1.40 3.22
N TYR A 110 17.12 -2.15 3.42
CA TYR A 110 16.82 -3.34 2.65
C TYR A 110 16.48 -3.01 1.18
N GLU A 111 15.71 -1.96 0.93
CA GLU A 111 15.36 -1.49 -0.41
C GLU A 111 16.61 -1.07 -1.19
N ASP A 112 17.43 -0.22 -0.60
CA ASP A 112 18.71 0.24 -1.18
C ASP A 112 19.64 -0.95 -1.49
N TYR A 113 19.72 -1.92 -0.57
CA TYR A 113 20.51 -3.13 -0.77
C TYR A 113 20.01 -3.96 -1.96
N VAL A 114 18.69 -4.17 -2.07
CA VAL A 114 18.11 -4.94 -3.18
C VAL A 114 18.33 -4.24 -4.51
N GLU A 115 18.22 -2.92 -4.56
CA GLU A 115 18.44 -2.13 -5.78
C GLU A 115 19.93 -2.21 -6.21
N ALA A 116 20.86 -2.01 -5.30
CA ALA A 116 22.29 -2.13 -5.55
C ALA A 116 22.66 -3.54 -6.03
N TRP A 117 22.16 -4.57 -5.34
CA TRP A 117 22.41 -5.97 -5.69
C TRP A 117 21.86 -6.34 -7.09
N ALA A 118 20.68 -5.84 -7.43
CA ALA A 118 20.11 -6.07 -8.76
C ALA A 118 20.93 -5.40 -9.87
N HIS A 119 21.48 -4.21 -9.61
CA HIS A 119 22.43 -3.57 -10.53
C HIS A 119 23.70 -4.39 -10.71
N GLU A 120 24.25 -4.96 -9.61
CA GLU A 120 25.42 -5.83 -9.67
C GLU A 120 25.17 -7.11 -10.48
N ILE A 121 23.96 -7.68 -10.43
CA ILE A 121 23.62 -8.87 -11.24
C ILE A 121 23.33 -8.52 -12.70
N LYS A 122 22.75 -7.36 -13.00
CA LYS A 122 22.50 -6.94 -14.39
C LYS A 122 23.79 -6.87 -15.20
N THR A 123 24.89 -6.45 -14.59
CA THR A 123 26.20 -6.33 -15.26
C THR A 123 26.71 -7.68 -15.81
N PRO A 124 26.89 -8.77 -15.01
CA PRO A 124 27.30 -10.06 -15.52
C PRO A 124 26.28 -10.70 -16.49
N VAL A 125 24.98 -10.42 -16.32
CA VAL A 125 23.94 -10.88 -17.28
C VAL A 125 24.11 -10.18 -18.63
N SER A 126 24.39 -8.87 -18.65
CA SER A 126 24.69 -8.13 -19.88
C SER A 126 25.98 -8.63 -20.55
N LEU A 127 27.01 -8.93 -19.78
CA LEU A 127 28.24 -9.53 -20.30
C LEU A 127 27.99 -10.93 -20.88
N LEU A 128 27.16 -11.74 -20.23
CA LEU A 128 26.74 -13.05 -20.76
C LEU A 128 25.99 -12.88 -22.09
N THR A 129 25.07 -11.91 -22.18
CA THR A 129 24.37 -11.60 -23.42
C THR A 129 25.36 -11.24 -24.54
N MET A 130 26.29 -10.33 -24.28
CA MET A 130 27.30 -9.92 -25.23
C MET A 130 28.21 -11.10 -25.68
N LEU A 131 28.57 -11.99 -24.78
CA LEU A 131 29.34 -13.18 -25.10
C LEU A 131 28.56 -14.16 -25.99
N LEU A 132 27.29 -14.38 -25.69
CA LEU A 132 26.40 -15.26 -26.48
C LEU A 132 26.19 -14.69 -27.88
N ASP A 133 25.99 -13.38 -28.01
CA ASP A 133 25.82 -12.71 -29.29
C ASP A 133 27.10 -12.72 -30.12
N ASN A 134 28.26 -12.44 -29.52
CA ASN A 134 29.54 -12.41 -30.20
C ASN A 134 30.06 -13.80 -30.62
N ARG A 135 29.63 -14.86 -29.95
CA ARG A 135 30.02 -16.24 -30.26
C ARG A 135 28.88 -17.08 -30.80
N ARG A 136 27.93 -16.42 -31.45
CA ARG A 136 26.70 -17.05 -31.94
C ARG A 136 26.97 -18.25 -32.85
N ASP A 137 28.01 -18.16 -33.69
CA ASP A 137 28.35 -19.17 -34.68
C ASP A 137 29.29 -20.28 -34.09
N ASP A 138 29.96 -20.02 -32.96
CA ASP A 138 30.85 -20.96 -32.30
C ASP A 138 30.12 -21.93 -31.35
N ILE A 139 28.90 -21.60 -30.91
CA ILE A 139 28.16 -22.39 -29.94
C ILE A 139 27.10 -23.23 -30.68
N PRO A 140 27.03 -24.56 -30.45
CA PRO A 140 26.00 -25.40 -30.99
C PRO A 140 24.59 -24.84 -30.63
N GLU A 141 23.71 -24.84 -31.61
CA GLU A 141 22.39 -24.20 -31.48
C GLU A 141 21.59 -24.70 -30.25
N HIS A 142 21.69 -25.98 -29.92
CA HIS A 142 21.00 -26.54 -28.77
C HIS A 142 21.58 -26.04 -27.42
N GLU A 143 22.89 -25.80 -27.33
CA GLU A 143 23.54 -25.24 -26.14
C GLU A 143 23.23 -23.74 -26.01
N ARG A 144 23.26 -23.03 -27.13
CA ARG A 144 22.87 -21.62 -27.17
C ARG A 144 21.46 -21.42 -26.63
N ARG A 145 20.48 -22.20 -27.10
CA ARG A 145 19.08 -22.10 -26.61
C ARG A 145 18.99 -22.34 -25.10
N LYS A 146 19.77 -23.26 -24.53
CA LYS A 146 19.82 -23.48 -23.08
C LYS A 146 20.41 -22.28 -22.35
N LEU A 147 21.48 -21.69 -22.87
CA LEU A 147 22.12 -20.52 -22.27
C LEU A 147 21.22 -19.29 -22.34
N ASP A 148 20.53 -19.04 -23.47
CA ASP A 148 19.53 -18.02 -23.64
C ASP A 148 18.37 -18.19 -22.64
N TYR A 149 17.88 -19.41 -22.49
CA TYR A 149 16.85 -19.73 -21.49
C TYR A 149 17.33 -19.41 -20.06
N ILE A 150 18.55 -19.79 -19.69
CA ILE A 150 19.10 -19.50 -18.35
C ILE A 150 19.27 -18.00 -18.15
N ARG A 151 19.80 -17.29 -19.13
CA ARG A 151 19.95 -15.83 -19.12
C ARG A 151 18.61 -15.14 -18.88
N ASN A 152 17.59 -15.46 -19.68
CA ASN A 152 16.27 -14.89 -19.58
C ASN A 152 15.64 -15.18 -18.21
N ARG A 153 15.87 -16.37 -17.68
CA ARG A 153 15.37 -16.76 -16.36
C ARG A 153 16.01 -15.97 -15.22
N ILE A 154 17.32 -15.69 -15.33
CA ILE A 154 18.02 -14.83 -14.36
C ILE A 154 17.47 -13.41 -14.46
N GLN A 155 17.34 -12.86 -15.67
CA GLN A 155 16.82 -11.52 -15.90
C GLN A 155 15.39 -11.35 -15.35
N GLU A 156 14.50 -12.32 -15.60
CA GLU A 156 13.16 -12.35 -15.05
C GLU A 156 13.16 -12.33 -13.51
N SER A 157 14.01 -13.17 -12.89
CA SER A 157 14.12 -13.23 -11.43
C SER A 157 14.63 -11.93 -10.81
N VAL A 158 15.61 -11.29 -11.44
CA VAL A 158 16.13 -9.97 -11.01
C VAL A 158 15.06 -8.89 -11.14
N ASN A 159 14.33 -8.88 -12.26
CA ASN A 159 13.23 -7.93 -12.46
C ASN A 159 12.12 -8.14 -11.41
N GLN A 160 11.72 -9.39 -11.13
CA GLN A 160 10.73 -9.69 -10.09
C GLN A 160 11.18 -9.18 -8.71
N MET A 161 12.46 -9.35 -8.37
CA MET A 161 13.00 -8.88 -7.10
C MET A 161 13.01 -7.34 -7.00
N LEU A 162 13.39 -6.65 -8.07
CA LEU A 162 13.34 -5.18 -8.13
C LEU A 162 11.92 -4.65 -7.98
N PHE A 163 10.96 -5.24 -8.69
CA PHE A 163 9.57 -4.82 -8.58
C PHE A 163 9.00 -5.12 -7.19
N TYR A 164 9.36 -6.27 -6.60
CA TYR A 164 8.96 -6.58 -5.23
C TYR A 164 9.50 -5.55 -4.22
N ALA A 165 10.77 -5.16 -4.34
CA ALA A 165 11.36 -4.14 -3.49
C ALA A 165 10.63 -2.78 -3.64
N ARG A 166 10.37 -2.35 -4.88
CA ARG A 166 9.60 -1.12 -5.15
C ARG A 166 8.19 -1.12 -4.59
N LEU A 167 7.48 -2.26 -4.68
CA LEU A 167 6.13 -2.39 -4.13
C LEU A 167 6.10 -2.25 -2.60
N LYS A 168 7.19 -2.60 -1.92
CA LYS A 168 7.34 -2.48 -0.47
C LYS A 168 7.89 -1.11 -0.04
N SER A 169 8.39 -0.33 -0.98
CA SER A 169 8.88 1.02 -0.72
C SER A 169 7.78 1.95 -0.25
N ALA A 170 8.12 2.79 0.72
CA ALA A 170 7.23 3.85 1.19
C ALA A 170 7.05 4.98 0.16
N ARG A 171 7.96 5.09 -0.81
CA ARG A 171 7.89 6.02 -1.94
C ARG A 171 7.79 5.23 -3.22
N LYS A 172 6.61 5.22 -3.82
CA LYS A 172 6.36 4.61 -5.11
C LYS A 172 6.49 5.70 -6.17
N ASP A 173 7.65 5.78 -6.80
CA ASP A 173 7.93 6.78 -7.85
C ASP A 173 7.45 6.24 -9.21
N TYR A 174 6.11 6.25 -9.42
CA TYR A 174 5.52 5.95 -10.72
C TYR A 174 5.58 7.18 -11.63
N LEU A 175 6.18 7.02 -12.81
CA LEU A 175 6.17 8.04 -13.86
C LEU A 175 4.96 7.82 -14.75
N LEU A 176 3.86 8.48 -14.44
CA LEU A 176 2.64 8.40 -15.25
C LEU A 176 2.81 9.22 -16.53
N GLU A 177 2.73 8.56 -17.68
CA GLU A 177 2.88 9.14 -19.01
C GLU A 177 1.85 8.55 -19.99
N ALA A 178 1.72 9.17 -21.15
CA ALA A 178 0.91 8.64 -22.23
C ALA A 178 1.67 7.48 -22.90
N VAL A 179 1.20 6.26 -22.74
CA VAL A 179 1.81 5.03 -23.26
C VAL A 179 0.96 4.51 -24.41
N LEU A 180 1.58 4.32 -25.57
CA LEU A 180 0.96 3.62 -26.70
C LEU A 180 0.95 2.12 -26.40
N LEU A 181 -0.25 1.55 -26.23
CA LEU A 181 -0.41 0.17 -25.74
C LEU A 181 0.11 -0.87 -26.73
N SER A 182 -0.06 -0.63 -28.03
CA SER A 182 0.47 -1.47 -29.12
C SER A 182 1.99 -1.58 -29.03
N GLU A 183 2.72 -0.45 -28.91
CA GLU A 183 4.18 -0.45 -28.77
C GLU A 183 4.64 -1.17 -27.51
N CYS A 184 3.98 -0.91 -26.37
CA CYS A 184 4.33 -1.57 -25.12
C CYS A 184 4.13 -3.10 -25.20
N MET A 185 3.08 -3.55 -25.90
CA MET A 185 2.84 -4.99 -26.10
C MET A 185 3.84 -5.59 -27.10
N GLU A 186 4.19 -4.87 -28.16
CA GLU A 186 5.22 -5.30 -29.12
C GLU A 186 6.59 -5.47 -28.44
N ASP A 187 6.99 -4.51 -27.58
CA ASP A 187 8.21 -4.63 -26.76
C ASP A 187 8.21 -5.91 -25.92
N VAL A 188 7.09 -6.20 -25.24
CA VAL A 188 6.94 -7.43 -24.45
C VAL A 188 7.02 -8.68 -25.31
N LEU A 189 6.33 -8.73 -26.45
CA LEU A 189 6.40 -9.86 -27.36
C LEU A 189 7.78 -10.07 -27.95
N GLU A 190 8.53 -8.98 -28.19
CA GLU A 190 9.92 -9.05 -28.66
C GLU A 190 10.84 -9.69 -27.60
N ASP A 191 10.68 -9.31 -26.33
CA ASP A 191 11.44 -9.91 -25.23
C ASP A 191 11.22 -11.43 -25.13
N TYR A 192 10.03 -11.91 -25.47
CA TYR A 192 9.68 -13.33 -25.42
C TYR A 192 9.73 -14.03 -26.78
N ARG A 193 10.08 -13.32 -27.88
CA ARG A 193 10.11 -13.85 -29.25
C ARG A 193 10.83 -15.18 -29.38
N PRO A 194 12.06 -15.36 -28.85
CA PRO A 194 12.76 -16.65 -28.99
C PRO A 194 12.00 -17.83 -28.36
N LEU A 195 11.32 -17.61 -27.24
CA LEU A 195 10.54 -18.64 -26.56
C LEU A 195 9.21 -18.92 -27.25
N LEU A 196 8.57 -17.88 -27.77
CA LEU A 196 7.31 -17.98 -28.54
C LEU A 196 7.54 -18.73 -29.85
N GLU A 197 8.62 -18.46 -30.57
CA GLU A 197 9.03 -19.13 -31.80
C GLU A 197 9.42 -20.60 -31.53
N GLU A 198 10.23 -20.86 -30.47
CA GLU A 198 10.61 -22.22 -30.07
C GLU A 198 9.39 -23.10 -29.80
N LYS A 199 8.37 -22.54 -29.14
CA LYS A 199 7.14 -23.24 -28.82
C LYS A 199 6.13 -23.26 -29.97
N GLY A 200 6.37 -22.52 -31.05
CA GLY A 200 5.53 -22.44 -32.24
C GLY A 200 4.20 -21.73 -32.01
N PHE A 201 4.17 -20.70 -31.16
CA PHE A 201 2.98 -19.92 -30.89
C PHE A 201 2.40 -19.27 -32.13
N LEU A 202 1.07 -19.35 -32.26
CA LEU A 202 0.30 -18.50 -33.17
C LEU A 202 -0.15 -17.27 -32.37
N ILE A 203 0.29 -16.09 -32.81
CA ILE A 203 -0.04 -14.82 -32.15
C ILE A 203 -1.03 -14.04 -32.99
N ASN A 204 -2.19 -13.74 -32.42
CA ASN A 204 -3.22 -12.89 -32.99
C ASN A 204 -3.30 -11.61 -32.18
N MET A 205 -2.86 -10.48 -32.73
CA MET A 205 -2.88 -9.18 -32.06
C MET A 205 -3.88 -8.25 -32.77
N ASP A 206 -4.95 -7.90 -32.03
CA ASP A 206 -5.98 -6.93 -32.44
C ASP A 206 -5.98 -5.79 -31.42
N ILE A 207 -4.91 -5.03 -31.40
CA ILE A 207 -4.72 -3.86 -30.54
C ILE A 207 -4.61 -2.64 -31.47
N CYS A 208 -5.67 -1.83 -31.51
CA CYS A 208 -5.60 -0.55 -32.18
C CYS A 208 -4.64 0.41 -31.45
N ASP A 209 -4.20 1.47 -32.14
CA ASP A 209 -3.32 2.53 -31.60
C ASP A 209 -4.03 3.29 -30.47
N SER A 210 -4.04 2.67 -29.27
CA SER A 210 -4.68 3.20 -28.10
C SER A 210 -3.64 3.69 -27.10
N VAL A 211 -3.83 4.93 -26.67
CA VAL A 211 -2.99 5.57 -25.67
C VAL A 211 -3.67 5.41 -24.31
N VAL A 212 -2.93 4.86 -23.34
CA VAL A 212 -3.32 4.75 -21.95
C VAL A 212 -2.40 5.60 -21.08
N PHE A 213 -2.91 6.16 -19.98
CA PHE A 213 -2.09 6.95 -19.07
C PHE A 213 -1.62 6.05 -17.93
N SER A 214 -0.33 5.69 -17.94
CA SER A 214 0.24 4.70 -17.02
C SER A 214 1.75 4.87 -16.86
N ASP A 215 2.35 4.14 -15.93
CA ASP A 215 3.81 3.97 -15.87
C ASP A 215 4.25 2.87 -16.85
N ARG A 216 4.96 3.25 -17.93
CA ARG A 216 5.38 2.34 -19.01
C ARG A 216 6.16 1.15 -18.49
N ARG A 217 7.07 1.36 -17.53
CA ARG A 217 7.92 0.32 -16.98
C ARG A 217 7.11 -0.72 -16.18
N SER A 218 6.18 -0.26 -15.36
CA SER A 218 5.30 -1.12 -14.56
C SER A 218 4.29 -1.86 -15.41
N LEU A 219 3.73 -1.19 -16.42
CA LEU A 219 2.82 -1.81 -17.39
C LEU A 219 3.54 -2.91 -18.18
N HIS A 220 4.73 -2.63 -18.71
CA HIS A 220 5.57 -3.61 -19.41
C HIS A 220 5.86 -4.83 -18.52
N PHE A 221 6.23 -4.63 -17.25
CA PHE A 221 6.47 -5.72 -16.32
C PHE A 221 5.21 -6.56 -16.07
N LEU A 222 4.04 -5.91 -15.84
CA LEU A 222 2.77 -6.59 -15.66
C LEU A 222 2.44 -7.49 -16.85
N LEU A 223 2.51 -6.94 -18.06
CA LEU A 223 2.27 -7.66 -19.31
C LEU A 223 3.27 -8.81 -19.49
N SER A 224 4.54 -8.60 -19.17
CA SER A 224 5.59 -9.62 -19.21
C SER A 224 5.28 -10.80 -18.30
N GLN A 225 4.72 -10.57 -17.09
CA GLN A 225 4.33 -11.67 -16.19
C GLN A 225 3.19 -12.52 -16.77
N VAL A 226 2.25 -11.89 -17.46
CA VAL A 226 1.14 -12.61 -18.13
C VAL A 226 1.67 -13.43 -19.30
N ILE A 227 2.47 -12.82 -20.19
CA ILE A 227 3.07 -13.53 -21.35
C ILE A 227 4.00 -14.67 -20.91
N SER A 228 4.83 -14.45 -19.88
CA SER A 228 5.66 -15.48 -19.26
C SER A 228 4.83 -16.71 -18.82
N ASN A 229 3.68 -16.46 -18.21
CA ASN A 229 2.75 -17.54 -17.82
C ASN A 229 2.15 -18.26 -19.02
N CYS A 230 1.74 -17.55 -20.08
CA CYS A 230 1.24 -18.19 -21.32
C CYS A 230 2.29 -19.14 -21.91
N VAL A 231 3.56 -18.72 -21.98
CA VAL A 231 4.67 -19.56 -22.47
C VAL A 231 4.93 -20.76 -21.57
N LYS A 232 4.88 -20.56 -20.26
CA LYS A 232 5.19 -21.56 -19.25
C LYS A 232 4.14 -22.66 -19.16
N TYR A 233 2.87 -22.31 -19.29
CA TYR A 233 1.73 -23.21 -19.12
C TYR A 233 1.09 -23.61 -20.44
N CYS A 234 1.78 -23.38 -21.59
CA CYS A 234 1.34 -23.90 -22.87
C CYS A 234 1.27 -25.45 -22.87
N ARG A 235 0.43 -26.00 -23.71
CA ARG A 235 0.25 -27.45 -23.90
C ARG A 235 1.19 -27.92 -25.00
N ASP A 236 1.71 -29.15 -24.85
CA ASP A 236 2.59 -29.75 -25.84
C ASP A 236 1.81 -30.58 -26.87
N ASP A 237 0.51 -30.87 -26.61
CA ASP A 237 -0.36 -31.70 -27.47
C ASP A 237 -1.16 -30.90 -28.50
N ILE A 238 -1.17 -29.59 -28.44
CA ILE A 238 -1.81 -28.69 -29.41
C ILE A 238 -0.86 -27.52 -29.74
N ARG A 239 -1.11 -26.91 -30.90
CA ARG A 239 -0.41 -25.70 -31.26
C ARG A 239 -0.79 -24.58 -30.28
N PRO A 240 0.17 -23.96 -29.59
CA PRO A 240 -0.16 -22.90 -28.65
C PRO A 240 -0.60 -21.63 -29.41
N GLU A 241 -1.64 -21.00 -28.89
CA GLU A 241 -2.22 -19.75 -29.43
C GLU A 241 -2.26 -18.68 -28.35
N LEU A 242 -1.96 -17.45 -28.75
CA LEU A 242 -2.03 -16.26 -27.93
C LEU A 242 -2.86 -15.20 -28.66
N SER A 243 -3.98 -14.82 -28.08
CA SER A 243 -4.84 -13.77 -28.62
C SER A 243 -4.83 -12.55 -27.72
N LEU A 244 -4.54 -11.39 -28.32
CA LEU A 244 -4.44 -10.10 -27.65
C LEU A 244 -5.48 -9.19 -28.29
N SER A 245 -6.44 -8.69 -27.55
CA SER A 245 -7.45 -7.78 -28.06
C SER A 245 -7.68 -6.61 -27.14
N PHE A 246 -7.85 -5.42 -27.72
CA PHE A 246 -8.16 -4.21 -26.99
C PHE A 246 -9.51 -3.65 -27.43
N ILE A 247 -10.37 -3.39 -26.48
CA ILE A 247 -11.70 -2.87 -26.72
C ILE A 247 -11.89 -1.60 -25.89
N ARG A 248 -12.37 -0.55 -26.56
CA ARG A 248 -12.78 0.70 -25.92
C ARG A 248 -14.30 0.73 -25.80
N GLU A 249 -14.82 0.42 -24.62
CA GLU A 249 -16.27 0.38 -24.37
C GLU A 249 -16.67 1.45 -23.32
N GLY A 250 -17.17 2.57 -23.81
CA GLY A 250 -17.79 3.61 -22.98
C GLY A 250 -16.82 4.23 -21.95
N ILE A 251 -16.92 3.82 -20.69
CA ILE A 251 -16.15 4.39 -19.57
C ILE A 251 -14.84 3.62 -19.31
N TYR A 252 -14.75 2.36 -19.77
CA TYR A 252 -13.61 1.49 -19.52
C TYR A 252 -12.95 1.05 -20.81
N ASP A 253 -11.62 1.08 -20.81
CA ASP A 253 -10.78 0.46 -21.81
C ASP A 253 -10.38 -0.93 -21.29
N SER A 254 -10.48 -1.97 -22.11
CA SER A 254 -10.20 -3.35 -21.73
C SER A 254 -9.17 -4.00 -22.66
N LEU A 255 -8.06 -4.47 -22.09
CA LEU A 255 -7.09 -5.32 -22.76
C LEU A 255 -7.32 -6.76 -22.33
N THR A 256 -7.63 -7.62 -23.27
CA THR A 256 -7.82 -9.07 -23.05
C THR A 256 -6.65 -9.84 -23.61
N ILE A 257 -6.03 -10.68 -22.79
CA ILE A 257 -4.95 -11.60 -23.16
C ILE A 257 -5.45 -13.01 -22.92
N ARG A 258 -5.49 -13.84 -23.98
CA ARG A 258 -6.02 -15.19 -23.93
C ARG A 258 -5.03 -16.18 -24.49
N ASP A 259 -4.81 -17.29 -23.78
CA ASP A 259 -4.09 -18.45 -24.26
C ASP A 259 -4.98 -19.69 -24.34
N ASN A 260 -4.54 -20.72 -25.07
CA ASN A 260 -5.18 -22.05 -25.14
C ASN A 260 -4.41 -23.11 -24.34
N GLY A 261 -3.66 -22.70 -23.33
CA GLY A 261 -2.82 -23.57 -22.51
C GLY A 261 -3.56 -24.52 -21.58
N THR A 262 -2.87 -24.94 -20.51
CA THR A 262 -3.43 -25.92 -19.55
C THR A 262 -4.59 -25.37 -18.72
N GLY A 263 -4.72 -24.05 -18.62
CA GLY A 263 -5.67 -23.40 -17.74
C GLY A 263 -5.44 -23.69 -16.26
N VAL A 264 -6.35 -23.19 -15.43
CA VAL A 264 -6.32 -23.30 -13.96
C VAL A 264 -7.57 -24.05 -13.50
N ARG A 265 -7.45 -24.88 -12.46
CA ARG A 265 -8.59 -25.53 -11.81
C ARG A 265 -9.48 -24.49 -11.12
N SER A 266 -10.78 -24.70 -11.13
CA SER A 266 -11.72 -23.78 -10.47
C SER A 266 -11.49 -23.63 -8.96
N SER A 267 -10.92 -24.65 -8.31
CA SER A 267 -10.48 -24.58 -6.90
C SER A 267 -9.32 -23.62 -6.66
N ASP A 268 -8.45 -23.45 -7.66
CA ASP A 268 -7.20 -22.72 -7.56
C ASP A 268 -7.34 -21.28 -8.06
N LEU A 269 -8.32 -21.04 -8.93
CA LEU A 269 -8.55 -19.74 -9.58
C LEU A 269 -8.68 -18.56 -8.60
N PRO A 270 -9.36 -18.67 -7.43
CA PRO A 270 -9.42 -17.58 -6.47
C PRO A 270 -8.07 -17.19 -5.84
N TYR A 271 -7.07 -18.08 -5.88
CA TYR A 271 -5.79 -17.92 -5.19
C TYR A 271 -4.62 -17.57 -6.11
N ILE A 272 -4.84 -17.49 -7.43
CA ILE A 272 -3.74 -17.28 -8.41
C ILE A 272 -2.96 -15.97 -8.21
N PHE A 273 -3.59 -14.98 -7.60
CA PHE A 273 -2.96 -13.70 -7.27
C PHE A 273 -2.37 -13.66 -5.85
N GLU A 274 -2.48 -14.73 -5.08
CA GLU A 274 -1.89 -14.78 -3.74
C GLU A 274 -0.38 -14.98 -3.78
N LYS A 275 0.32 -14.36 -2.84
CA LYS A 275 1.78 -14.42 -2.74
C LYS A 275 2.28 -15.85 -2.55
N GLY A 276 3.11 -16.31 -3.48
CA GLY A 276 3.73 -17.63 -3.40
C GLY A 276 2.81 -18.79 -3.83
N PHE A 277 1.61 -18.50 -4.32
CA PHE A 277 0.72 -19.54 -4.83
C PHE A 277 1.23 -20.10 -6.16
N THR A 278 1.32 -21.43 -6.25
CA THR A 278 1.84 -22.12 -7.44
C THR A 278 0.86 -23.11 -8.05
N GLY A 279 -0.32 -23.29 -7.45
CA GLY A 279 -1.30 -24.31 -7.81
C GLY A 279 -0.79 -25.74 -7.56
N ASP A 280 -1.64 -26.73 -7.76
CA ASP A 280 -1.26 -28.14 -7.71
C ASP A 280 -0.56 -28.52 -9.02
N SER A 281 0.71 -28.15 -9.13
CA SER A 281 1.55 -28.58 -10.25
C SER A 281 1.99 -30.01 -9.98
N GLY A 282 1.26 -30.96 -10.59
CA GLY A 282 1.53 -32.39 -10.48
C GLY A 282 3.03 -32.73 -10.60
N ALA A 283 3.46 -33.81 -9.97
CA ALA A 283 4.82 -34.29 -9.90
C ALA A 283 5.52 -34.21 -11.26
N GLY A 284 6.47 -33.29 -11.42
CA GLY A 284 7.29 -33.13 -12.63
C GLY A 284 7.39 -31.71 -13.21
N ARG A 285 6.59 -30.74 -12.81
CA ARG A 285 6.70 -29.35 -13.30
C ARG A 285 7.71 -28.54 -12.50
N LYS A 286 8.54 -27.75 -13.21
CA LYS A 286 9.56 -26.87 -12.67
C LYS A 286 8.96 -25.96 -11.58
N LYS A 287 9.57 -25.94 -10.40
CA LYS A 287 9.17 -25.09 -9.26
C LYS A 287 8.96 -23.64 -9.70
N ALA A 288 7.72 -23.18 -9.67
CA ALA A 288 7.37 -21.80 -9.84
C ALA A 288 7.54 -21.07 -8.50
N THR A 289 7.85 -19.78 -8.53
CA THR A 289 7.99 -18.97 -7.30
C THR A 289 6.64 -18.50 -6.77
N GLY A 290 5.58 -18.53 -7.60
CA GLY A 290 4.27 -17.96 -7.27
C GLY A 290 4.29 -16.44 -7.08
N MET A 291 5.32 -15.76 -7.57
CA MET A 291 5.48 -14.31 -7.39
C MET A 291 4.94 -13.49 -8.57
N GLY A 292 4.93 -14.05 -9.79
CA GLY A 292 4.64 -13.29 -11.01
C GLY A 292 3.25 -12.65 -11.01
N LEU A 293 2.18 -13.45 -10.88
CA LEU A 293 0.80 -12.93 -10.87
C LEU A 293 0.49 -12.11 -9.61
N TYR A 294 1.08 -12.45 -8.47
CA TYR A 294 0.99 -11.63 -7.26
C TYR A 294 1.54 -10.21 -7.52
N LEU A 295 2.74 -10.10 -8.10
CA LEU A 295 3.35 -8.81 -8.43
C LEU A 295 2.54 -8.05 -9.48
N ALA A 296 2.03 -8.75 -10.49
CA ALA A 296 1.15 -8.16 -11.51
C ALA A 296 -0.12 -7.56 -10.87
N LYS A 297 -0.72 -8.25 -9.91
CA LYS A 297 -1.91 -7.77 -9.19
C LYS A 297 -1.60 -6.55 -8.33
N GLU A 298 -0.52 -6.58 -7.55
CA GLU A 298 -0.10 -5.45 -6.72
C GLU A 298 0.20 -4.20 -7.56
N ILE A 299 0.87 -4.37 -8.72
CA ILE A 299 1.14 -3.26 -9.66
C ILE A 299 -0.17 -2.74 -10.26
N ALA A 300 -1.07 -3.62 -10.68
CA ALA A 300 -2.37 -3.22 -11.21
C ALA A 300 -3.16 -2.37 -10.19
N ASP A 301 -3.19 -2.81 -8.93
CA ASP A 301 -3.88 -2.10 -7.84
C ASP A 301 -3.24 -0.72 -7.58
N ASP A 302 -1.91 -0.62 -7.62
CA ASP A 302 -1.19 0.65 -7.50
C ASP A 302 -1.49 1.62 -8.65
N LEU A 303 -1.51 1.11 -9.88
CA LEU A 303 -1.84 1.89 -11.09
C LEU A 303 -3.34 2.12 -11.28
N LYS A 304 -4.18 1.62 -10.35
CA LYS A 304 -5.65 1.70 -10.44
C LYS A 304 -6.24 0.98 -11.65
N LEU A 305 -5.59 -0.09 -12.07
CA LEU A 305 -6.06 -0.99 -13.12
C LEU A 305 -6.85 -2.14 -12.49
N LEU A 306 -7.98 -2.51 -13.09
CA LEU A 306 -8.70 -3.71 -12.71
C LEU A 306 -8.07 -4.91 -13.42
N LEU A 307 -7.52 -5.86 -12.66
CA LEU A 307 -6.96 -7.11 -13.16
C LEU A 307 -7.86 -8.27 -12.75
N GLU A 308 -8.44 -8.92 -13.73
CA GLU A 308 -9.32 -10.07 -13.59
C GLU A 308 -8.78 -11.27 -14.36
N ALA A 309 -9.19 -12.46 -13.97
CA ALA A 309 -8.80 -13.67 -14.66
C ALA A 309 -9.97 -14.66 -14.73
N ASP A 310 -10.13 -15.31 -15.87
CA ASP A 310 -11.02 -16.46 -16.07
C ASP A 310 -10.24 -17.63 -16.67
N SER A 311 -10.58 -18.82 -16.27
CA SER A 311 -9.88 -20.01 -16.75
C SER A 311 -10.74 -21.26 -16.61
N ARG A 312 -10.54 -22.19 -17.57
CA ARG A 312 -11.05 -23.54 -17.48
C ARG A 312 -9.94 -24.54 -17.70
N TRP A 313 -9.81 -25.49 -16.78
CA TRP A 313 -8.82 -26.55 -16.88
C TRP A 313 -8.87 -27.25 -18.26
N GLY A 314 -7.74 -27.32 -18.95
CA GLY A 314 -7.60 -27.89 -20.29
C GLY A 314 -8.09 -27.02 -21.45
N LYS A 315 -8.54 -25.77 -21.19
CA LYS A 315 -9.06 -24.87 -22.23
C LYS A 315 -8.34 -23.54 -22.35
N GLY A 316 -7.41 -23.27 -21.43
CA GLY A 316 -6.62 -22.06 -21.43
C GLY A 316 -6.98 -21.07 -20.32
N PHE A 317 -6.40 -19.88 -20.42
CA PHE A 317 -6.48 -18.79 -19.46
C PHE A 317 -6.79 -17.46 -20.17
N VAL A 318 -7.53 -16.59 -19.47
CA VAL A 318 -7.86 -15.25 -19.96
C VAL A 318 -7.56 -14.26 -18.85
#